data_56beb5c96292ebdc1ed7ea128703eac6
#
_entry.id   56beb5c96292ebdc1ed7ea128703eac6
#
_cell.length_a   1.000
_cell.length_b   1.000
_cell.length_c   1.000
_cell.angle_alpha   90.00
_cell.angle_beta   90.00
_cell.angle_gamma   90.00
#
_symmetry.space_group_name_H-M   'P 1'
#
loop_
_entity.id
_entity.type
_entity.pdbx_description
1 polymer ?
#
loop_
_entity_poly.entity_id
_entity_poly.type
_entity_poly.pdbx_seq_one_letter_code
_entity_poly.pdbx_strand_id
1 'polypeptide(L)'
;MNVPEFARFVFGNFDKDSSMKSLRHGLAIAVREHLSAGQPISRLEALVLYGVSNLTDVISELRKQGWVIESRLVPFAVPLVRLNKLVKVEAPANLPIREIQLTEYWLGR
;
A
#
# COMPACT_ATOMS: atom_id res chain seq x y z
N MET A 1 14.25 3.36 19.32
CA MET A 1 12.91 3.07 18.79
C MET A 1 12.79 1.57 18.50
N ASN A 2 11.73 0.97 19.00
CA ASN A 2 11.54 -0.46 18.80
C ASN A 2 10.98 -0.73 17.41
N VAL A 3 11.65 -1.65 16.71
CA VAL A 3 11.16 -2.13 15.42
C VAL A 3 10.05 -3.13 15.68
N PRO A 4 8.92 -3.06 14.98
CA PRO A 4 7.87 -4.06 15.12
C PRO A 4 8.42 -5.47 14.90
N GLU A 5 7.88 -6.42 15.61
CA GLU A 5 8.38 -7.79 15.56
C GLU A 5 8.31 -8.38 14.15
N PHE A 6 7.26 -8.10 13.41
CA PHE A 6 7.16 -8.58 12.03
C PHE A 6 8.25 -8.01 11.13
N ALA A 7 8.67 -6.76 11.37
CA ALA A 7 9.74 -6.14 10.60
C ALA A 7 11.10 -6.78 10.89
N ARG A 8 11.33 -7.15 12.16
CA ARG A 8 12.54 -7.91 12.51
C ARG A 8 12.56 -9.26 11.81
N PHE A 9 11.43 -9.93 11.80
CA PHE A 9 11.31 -11.21 11.13
C PHE A 9 11.63 -11.09 9.65
N VAL A 10 11.05 -10.11 8.99
CA VAL A 10 11.27 -9.88 7.55
C VAL A 10 12.73 -9.58 7.25
N PHE A 11 13.32 -8.64 7.98
CA PHE A 11 14.69 -8.22 7.69
C PHE A 11 15.74 -9.16 8.25
N GLY A 12 15.46 -9.81 9.38
CA GLY A 12 16.39 -10.74 10.01
C GLY A 12 16.54 -12.07 9.28
N ASN A 13 15.49 -12.48 8.57
CA ASN A 13 15.50 -13.73 7.83
C ASN A 13 15.59 -13.53 6.32
N PHE A 14 16.06 -12.36 5.90
CA PHE A 14 16.18 -12.05 4.50
C PHE A 14 17.23 -12.95 3.84
N ASP A 15 16.77 -13.84 2.98
CA ASP A 15 17.58 -14.81 2.27
C ASP A 15 17.17 -14.74 0.80
N LYS A 16 18.09 -14.44 -0.02
CA LYS A 16 18.01 -14.04 -1.44
C LYS A 16 16.67 -14.30 -2.16
N ASP A 17 16.57 -15.39 -2.92
CA ASP A 17 15.45 -15.51 -3.86
C ASP A 17 14.15 -16.00 -3.25
N SER A 18 14.21 -17.00 -2.37
CA SER A 18 13.00 -17.55 -1.75
C SER A 18 12.37 -16.59 -0.79
N SER A 19 13.18 -15.81 -0.06
CA SER A 19 12.65 -14.76 0.83
C SER A 19 11.93 -13.67 0.07
N MET A 20 12.44 -13.30 -1.11
CA MET A 20 11.79 -12.28 -1.94
C MET A 20 10.41 -12.72 -2.41
N LYS A 21 10.27 -13.97 -2.81
CA LYS A 21 8.97 -14.51 -3.22
C LYS A 21 7.99 -14.56 -2.06
N SER A 22 8.43 -15.01 -0.90
CA SER A 22 7.59 -15.06 0.31
C SER A 22 7.17 -13.66 0.75
N LEU A 23 8.09 -12.71 0.68
CA LEU A 23 7.79 -11.32 1.04
C LEU A 23 6.76 -10.72 0.10
N ARG A 24 6.92 -10.89 -1.22
CA ARG A 24 5.96 -10.40 -2.20
C ARG A 24 4.58 -10.99 -1.98
N HIS A 25 4.52 -12.27 -1.70
CA HIS A 25 3.25 -12.95 -1.43
C HIS A 25 2.58 -12.39 -0.18
N GLY A 26 3.34 -12.18 0.89
CA GLY A 26 2.82 -11.60 2.13
C GLY A 26 2.33 -10.17 1.94
N LEU A 27 3.05 -9.36 1.16
CA LEU A 27 2.65 -7.99 0.86
C LEU A 27 1.37 -7.95 0.03
N ALA A 28 1.23 -8.86 -0.93
CA ALA A 28 0.01 -8.96 -1.73
C ALA A 28 -1.19 -9.35 -0.87
N ILE A 29 -0.99 -10.23 0.10
CA ILE A 29 -2.04 -10.62 1.06
C ILE A 29 -2.45 -9.40 1.89
N ALA A 30 -1.50 -8.60 2.34
CA ALA A 30 -1.79 -7.40 3.14
C ALA A 30 -2.65 -6.41 2.36
N VAL A 31 -2.33 -6.18 1.09
CA VAL A 31 -3.13 -5.31 0.22
C VAL A 31 -4.53 -5.89 0.02
N ARG A 32 -4.61 -7.18 -0.19
CA ARG A 32 -5.89 -7.87 -0.39
C ARG A 32 -6.79 -7.74 0.83
N GLU A 33 -6.23 -7.92 2.02
CA GLU A 33 -6.97 -7.75 3.27
C GLU A 33 -7.44 -6.32 3.48
N HIS A 34 -6.59 -5.34 3.12
CA HIS A 34 -6.93 -3.93 3.20
C HIS A 34 -8.16 -3.62 2.34
N LEU A 35 -8.16 -4.12 1.10
CA LEU A 35 -9.29 -3.93 0.18
C LEU A 35 -10.53 -4.68 0.67
N SER A 36 -10.35 -5.88 1.20
CA SER A 36 -11.47 -6.68 1.71
C SER A 36 -12.17 -6.04 2.90
N ALA A 37 -11.44 -5.24 3.67
CA ALA A 37 -11.99 -4.48 4.78
C ALA A 37 -12.82 -3.27 4.31
N GLY A 38 -12.94 -3.05 3.00
CA GLY A 38 -13.68 -1.94 2.44
C GLY A 38 -12.93 -0.63 2.40
N GLN A 39 -11.61 -0.68 2.60
CA GLN A 39 -10.78 0.52 2.62
C GLN A 39 -10.13 0.76 1.27
N PRO A 40 -10.15 1.99 0.75
CA PRO A 40 -9.40 2.30 -0.46
C PRO A 40 -7.91 2.34 -0.16
N ILE A 41 -7.09 2.11 -1.16
CA ILE A 41 -5.64 2.12 -1.03
C ILE A 41 -5.01 2.90 -2.18
N SER A 42 -4.04 3.75 -1.86
CA SER A 42 -3.22 4.46 -2.83
C SER A 42 -1.79 3.94 -2.77
N ARG A 43 -0.97 4.34 -3.73
CA ARG A 43 0.46 4.01 -3.74
C ARG A 43 1.15 4.46 -2.46
N LEU A 44 0.76 5.64 -1.95
CA LEU A 44 1.34 6.17 -0.71
C LEU A 44 1.05 5.24 0.47
N GLU A 45 -0.19 4.84 0.63
CA GLU A 45 -0.60 3.95 1.72
C GLU A 45 0.05 2.57 1.59
N ALA A 46 0.09 2.04 0.37
CA ALA A 46 0.71 0.75 0.12
C ALA A 46 2.19 0.77 0.51
N LEU A 47 2.90 1.85 0.16
CA LEU A 47 4.31 1.97 0.47
C LEU A 47 4.55 2.15 1.97
N VAL A 48 3.83 3.07 2.60
CA VAL A 48 4.07 3.43 4.00
C VAL A 48 3.59 2.34 4.96
N LEU A 49 2.42 1.77 4.71
CA LEU A 49 1.83 0.79 5.62
C LEU A 49 2.38 -0.62 5.40
N TYR A 50 2.65 -0.99 4.16
CA TYR A 50 2.97 -2.38 3.82
C TYR A 50 4.29 -2.55 3.08
N GLY A 51 4.98 -1.46 2.74
CA GLY A 51 6.23 -1.55 1.98
C GLY A 51 6.05 -1.98 0.53
N VAL A 52 4.85 -1.87 -0.01
CA VAL A 52 4.56 -2.25 -1.39
C VAL A 52 4.92 -1.11 -2.32
N SER A 53 5.96 -1.28 -3.14
CA SER A 53 6.44 -0.24 -4.04
C SER A 53 5.77 -0.27 -5.41
N ASN A 54 5.16 -1.39 -5.80
CA ASN A 54 4.51 -1.52 -7.09
C ASN A 54 3.06 -1.99 -6.95
N LEU A 55 2.24 -1.16 -6.33
CA LEU A 55 0.84 -1.45 -6.10
C LEU A 55 0.11 -1.80 -7.40
N THR A 56 0.46 -1.15 -8.50
CA THR A 56 -0.17 -1.40 -9.81
C THR A 56 -0.07 -2.88 -10.21
N ASP A 57 1.07 -3.49 -9.97
CA ASP A 57 1.27 -4.92 -10.30
C ASP A 57 0.41 -5.81 -9.40
N VAL A 58 0.30 -5.48 -8.11
CA VAL A 58 -0.55 -6.22 -7.18
C VAL A 58 -2.01 -6.13 -7.61
N ILE A 59 -2.47 -4.93 -7.95
CA ILE A 59 -3.85 -4.73 -8.42
C ILE A 59 -4.10 -5.52 -9.70
N SER A 60 -3.15 -5.49 -10.62
CA SER A 60 -3.25 -6.22 -11.89
C SER A 60 -3.41 -7.73 -11.63
N GLU A 61 -2.62 -8.25 -10.71
CA GLU A 61 -2.67 -9.67 -10.35
C GLU A 61 -4.00 -10.05 -9.70
N LEU A 62 -4.51 -9.21 -8.81
CA LEU A 62 -5.80 -9.46 -8.17
C LEU A 62 -6.93 -9.43 -9.21
N ARG A 63 -6.88 -8.51 -10.16
CA ARG A 63 -7.87 -8.45 -11.25
C ARG A 63 -7.85 -9.71 -12.09
N LYS A 64 -6.67 -10.28 -12.35
CA LYS A 64 -6.55 -11.56 -13.05
C LYS A 64 -7.18 -12.71 -12.28
N GLN A 65 -7.20 -12.61 -10.96
CA GLN A 65 -7.82 -13.61 -10.10
C GLN A 65 -9.34 -13.43 -9.98
N GLY A 66 -9.91 -12.45 -10.68
CA GLY A 66 -11.34 -12.23 -10.71
C GLY A 66 -11.84 -11.13 -9.76
N TRP A 67 -10.93 -10.42 -9.10
CA TRP A 67 -11.33 -9.32 -8.21
C TRP A 67 -11.78 -8.13 -9.02
N VAL A 68 -12.92 -7.56 -8.64
CA VAL A 68 -13.42 -6.33 -9.25
C VAL A 68 -12.85 -5.15 -8.46
N ILE A 69 -11.86 -4.50 -9.01
CA ILE A 69 -11.18 -3.38 -8.37
C ILE A 69 -11.34 -2.15 -9.23
N GLU A 70 -11.96 -1.12 -8.64
CA GLU A 70 -12.16 0.16 -9.30
C GLU A 70 -11.05 1.12 -8.90
N SER A 71 -10.86 2.17 -9.69
CA SER A 71 -9.81 3.14 -9.46
C SER A 71 -10.27 4.53 -9.85
N ARG A 72 -9.66 5.53 -9.23
CA ARG A 72 -9.86 6.93 -9.59
C ARG A 72 -8.65 7.76 -9.19
N LEU A 73 -8.48 8.91 -9.82
CA LEU A 73 -7.48 9.88 -9.42
C LEU A 73 -8.02 10.73 -8.28
N VAL A 74 -7.21 10.93 -7.26
CA VAL A 74 -7.55 11.80 -6.12
C VAL A 74 -6.36 12.69 -5.81
N PRO A 75 -6.59 13.90 -5.24
CA PRO A 75 -5.48 14.73 -4.78
C PRO A 75 -4.64 14.00 -3.73
N PHE A 76 -3.35 14.24 -3.74
CA PHE A 76 -2.42 13.63 -2.78
C PHE A 76 -2.85 13.85 -1.33
N ALA A 77 -3.51 14.97 -1.05
CA ALA A 77 -4.00 15.30 0.29
C ALA A 77 -4.98 14.25 0.83
N VAL A 78 -5.76 13.61 -0.04
CA VAL A 78 -6.78 12.64 0.39
C VAL A 78 -6.15 11.41 1.05
N PRO A 79 -5.24 10.68 0.37
CA PRO A 79 -4.58 9.56 1.04
C PRO A 79 -3.67 10.00 2.18
N LEU A 80 -3.11 11.19 2.13
CA LEU A 80 -2.26 11.70 3.21
C LEU A 80 -3.05 11.87 4.51
N VAL A 81 -4.24 12.47 4.44
CA VAL A 81 -5.11 12.64 5.61
C VAL A 81 -5.53 11.27 6.16
N ARG A 82 -5.89 10.37 5.28
CA ARG A 82 -6.30 9.02 5.67
C ARG A 82 -5.15 8.27 6.35
N LEU A 83 -3.94 8.39 5.80
CA LEU A 83 -2.75 7.74 6.33
C LEU A 83 -2.37 8.28 7.71
N ASN A 84 -2.58 9.59 7.94
CA ASN A 84 -2.26 10.21 9.23
C ASN A 84 -3.11 9.71 10.38
N LYS A 85 -4.17 8.98 10.11
CA LYS A 85 -4.95 8.31 11.16
C LYS A 85 -4.23 7.08 11.70
N LEU A 86 -3.27 6.55 10.95
CA LEU A 86 -2.56 5.32 11.30
C LEU A 86 -1.10 5.59 11.64
N VAL A 87 -0.44 6.45 10.90
CA VAL A 87 0.97 6.81 11.11
C VAL A 87 1.12 8.31 10.90
N LYS A 88 2.09 8.91 11.58
CA LYS A 88 2.35 10.33 11.41
C LYS A 88 3.21 10.55 10.18
N VAL A 89 2.65 11.21 9.17
CA VAL A 89 3.34 11.55 7.93
C VAL A 89 3.12 13.03 7.63
N GLU A 90 4.20 13.73 7.34
CA GLU A 90 4.14 15.14 6.98
C GLU A 90 4.70 15.34 5.59
N ALA A 91 3.96 16.06 4.74
CA ALA A 91 4.46 16.43 3.44
C ALA A 91 5.38 17.63 3.57
N PRO A 92 6.43 17.74 2.71
CA PRO A 92 7.24 18.94 2.67
C PRO A 92 6.38 20.20 2.44
N ALA A 93 6.74 21.30 3.09
CA ALA A 93 5.93 22.51 3.05
C ALA A 93 5.74 23.07 1.63
N ASN A 94 6.70 22.83 0.76
CA ASN A 94 6.67 23.32 -0.62
C ASN A 94 6.08 22.31 -1.62
N LEU A 95 5.58 21.16 -1.15
CA LEU A 95 5.00 20.17 -2.02
C LEU A 95 3.54 20.54 -2.33
N PRO A 96 3.15 20.66 -3.62
CA PRO A 96 1.78 21.03 -3.98
C PRO A 96 0.82 19.83 -3.85
N ILE A 97 0.53 19.43 -2.62
CA ILE A 97 -0.23 18.20 -2.33
C ILE A 97 -1.66 18.23 -2.85
N ARG A 98 -2.20 19.43 -3.12
CA ARG A 98 -3.55 19.56 -3.67
C ARG A 98 -3.58 19.40 -5.19
N GLU A 99 -2.44 19.67 -5.84
CA GLU A 99 -2.31 19.59 -7.29
C GLU A 99 -1.79 18.24 -7.76
N ILE A 100 -0.97 17.57 -6.93
CA ILE A 100 -0.47 16.23 -7.24
C ILE A 100 -1.62 15.26 -7.06
N GLN A 101 -1.80 14.37 -8.03
CA GLN A 101 -2.84 13.36 -7.99
C GLN A 101 -2.24 11.97 -7.88
N LEU A 102 -2.91 11.12 -7.12
CA LEU A 102 -2.59 9.71 -7.00
C LEU A 102 -3.80 8.88 -7.38
N THR A 103 -3.55 7.70 -7.91
CA THR A 103 -4.61 6.74 -8.16
C THR A 103 -4.91 5.98 -6.87
N GLU A 104 -6.17 5.95 -6.48
CA GLU A 104 -6.59 5.06 -5.39
C GLU A 104 -7.47 3.96 -5.97
N TYR A 105 -7.44 2.82 -5.29
CA TYR A 105 -8.16 1.63 -5.68
C TYR A 105 -9.07 1.19 -4.55
N TRP A 106 -10.23 0.63 -4.89
CA TRP A 106 -11.12 0.04 -3.90
C TRP A 106 -11.84 -1.15 -4.51
N LEU A 107 -12.35 -2.00 -3.63
CA LEU A 107 -13.06 -3.19 -4.07
C LEU A 107 -14.46 -2.80 -4.55
N GLY A 108 -14.73 -3.02 -5.83
CA GLY A 108 -16.05 -2.83 -6.42
C GLY A 108 -16.90 -4.08 -6.23
N ARG A 109 -18.14 -3.99 -6.62
CA ARG A 109 -19.06 -5.13 -6.52
C ARG A 109 -19.61 -5.56 -7.85
#